data_d668fbcde0a3fb4d91188b9c58a86ea3
#
_entry.id   d668fbcde0a3fb4d91188b9c58a86ea3
#
_cell.length_a   1.000
_cell.length_b   1.000
_cell.length_c   1.000
_cell.angle_alpha   90.00
_cell.angle_beta   90.00
_cell.angle_gamma   90.00
#
_symmetry.space_group_name_H-M   'P 1'
#
loop_
_entity.id
_entity.type
_entity.pdbx_description
1 polymer ?
#
loop_
_entity_poly.entity_id
_entity_poly.type
_entity_poly.pdbx_seq_one_letter_code
_entity_poly.pdbx_strand_id
1 'polypeptide(L)'
;MSSRALFLALVTVTLAAPRGAVAAEPTENLPRKAKPADAAAKSADATAKPKGAAAAKPGAAAAKPAKPATRTPASMTGTTSAQISAFKLKPGANGALCLECHGNFTERLSKPSVHTPVKARDCVACHNPHASGHGKLLAAEPSNVCATCHPDIVPKNPKSAHKPVAESRCVDCHDPHASGFKFNLVKGGNELCGSCHPAIAEPAAAAKHKHKPVEQGCVVCHQPHGSATGSALLKADVPGLCVGCHNVESPVLSKKHMGYPVKTARCTTCHDPHGSNAPSMLYTNVHPPVAKAMCSMCHEPANSATPLKTRQQGAALCRQCHAPRMAQMLDKNRVHQPVAEGQCLAFHGPHASKEKGLLRANMVVACGACHADTIRRQDLSPTKHKPIKQGECTSCHDPHSSNAALNFVNGDMIELCGKCHDWQKHSTHPIGEAKKDPRNRNLTLACSSCHRAHGTDSKHLIPYPKTTALCTKCHEQYRR
;
A
#
# COMPACT_ATOMS: atom_id res chain seq x y z
N MET A 1 2.29 -45.71 70.07
CA MET A 1 1.50 -44.77 70.84
C MET A 1 1.03 -43.68 69.96
N SER A 2 -0.07 -43.68 69.69
CA SER A 2 -1.40 -43.17 69.80
C SER A 2 -2.02 -42.76 68.46
N SER A 3 -3.00 -43.54 68.13
CA SER A 3 -4.00 -43.28 67.07
C SER A 3 -4.76 -41.97 67.27
N ARG A 4 -5.16 -41.31 66.21
CA ARG A 4 -6.45 -40.62 66.14
C ARG A 4 -6.98 -40.64 64.70
N ALA A 5 -8.04 -41.41 64.55
CA ALA A 5 -8.98 -41.39 63.45
C ALA A 5 -9.74 -40.08 63.39
N LEU A 6 -10.05 -39.54 62.22
CA LEU A 6 -11.05 -38.51 62.04
C LEU A 6 -12.00 -38.81 60.90
N PHE A 7 -13.25 -38.76 61.23
CA PHE A 7 -14.44 -39.14 60.50
C PHE A 7 -14.67 -38.42 59.18
N LEU A 8 -15.03 -39.18 58.18
CA LEU A 8 -15.63 -38.74 56.93
C LEU A 8 -17.12 -38.51 57.13
N ALA A 9 -17.60 -37.30 56.96
CA ALA A 9 -19.06 -37.02 56.88
C ALA A 9 -19.44 -36.80 55.42
N LEU A 10 -20.14 -37.77 54.80
CA LEU A 10 -20.84 -37.63 53.54
C LEU A 10 -22.08 -36.76 53.73
N VAL A 11 -22.16 -35.63 53.06
CA VAL A 11 -23.42 -34.88 52.87
C VAL A 11 -23.91 -35.14 51.46
N THR A 12 -24.93 -35.95 51.33
CA THR A 12 -25.71 -36.14 50.14
C THR A 12 -26.73 -35.03 50.02
N VAL A 13 -26.59 -34.15 49.04
CA VAL A 13 -27.64 -33.18 48.65
C VAL A 13 -28.36 -33.71 47.42
N THR A 14 -29.57 -34.16 47.62
CA THR A 14 -30.54 -34.49 46.58
C THR A 14 -31.13 -33.19 46.01
N LEU A 15 -30.87 -32.87 44.76
CA LEU A 15 -31.58 -31.82 44.04
C LEU A 15 -32.70 -32.44 43.20
N ALA A 16 -33.92 -32.13 43.57
CA ALA A 16 -35.12 -32.40 42.81
C ALA A 16 -35.25 -31.42 41.63
N ALA A 17 -35.52 -31.96 40.45
CA ALA A 17 -35.84 -31.20 39.24
C ALA A 17 -37.35 -30.90 39.21
N PRO A 18 -37.74 -29.69 38.80
CA PRO A 18 -39.11 -29.46 38.39
C PRO A 18 -39.27 -29.72 36.88
N ARG A 19 -40.18 -30.60 36.53
CA ARG A 19 -40.76 -30.72 35.18
C ARG A 19 -41.71 -29.55 34.97
N GLY A 20 -41.48 -28.77 33.94
CA GLY A 20 -42.36 -27.70 33.48
C GLY A 20 -42.51 -27.72 31.96
N ALA A 21 -43.71 -27.97 31.55
CA ALA A 21 -44.42 -28.07 30.31
C ALA A 21 -43.86 -27.27 29.11
N VAL A 22 -43.86 -27.98 27.99
CA VAL A 22 -43.82 -27.51 26.60
C VAL A 22 -45.11 -26.74 26.31
N ALA A 23 -44.95 -25.50 25.83
CA ALA A 23 -46.02 -24.79 25.12
C ALA A 23 -45.48 -24.42 23.72
N ALA A 24 -46.30 -24.78 22.73
CA ALA A 24 -46.04 -24.67 21.32
C ALA A 24 -46.01 -23.22 20.82
N GLU A 25 -45.35 -23.06 19.68
CA GLU A 25 -45.23 -21.88 18.83
C GLU A 25 -46.52 -21.14 18.53
N PRO A 26 -46.40 -19.88 18.07
CA PRO A 26 -46.95 -19.57 16.77
C PRO A 26 -45.91 -19.03 15.77
N THR A 27 -45.95 -19.63 14.60
CA THR A 27 -45.32 -19.18 13.35
C THR A 27 -45.94 -17.84 12.96
N GLU A 28 -45.14 -16.78 12.94
CA GLU A 28 -45.50 -15.54 12.29
C GLU A 28 -44.70 -15.31 11.04
N ASN A 29 -45.41 -15.22 9.94
CA ASN A 29 -44.94 -14.95 8.57
C ASN A 29 -44.18 -13.63 8.50
N LEU A 30 -42.91 -13.69 8.15
CA LEU A 30 -42.18 -12.55 7.65
C LEU A 30 -42.32 -12.44 6.13
N PRO A 31 -42.65 -11.25 5.60
CA PRO A 31 -42.81 -11.07 4.16
C PRO A 31 -41.47 -11.22 3.41
N ARG A 32 -41.48 -12.08 2.41
CA ARG A 32 -40.40 -12.23 1.43
C ARG A 32 -40.22 -10.89 0.69
N LYS A 33 -39.07 -10.24 0.88
CA LYS A 33 -38.64 -9.14 0.00
C LYS A 33 -38.19 -9.68 -1.34
N ALA A 34 -38.74 -9.05 -2.38
CA ALA A 34 -38.55 -9.35 -3.78
C ALA A 34 -37.10 -9.30 -4.23
N LYS A 35 -36.76 -10.17 -5.19
CA LYS A 35 -35.52 -10.11 -6.00
C LYS A 35 -35.44 -8.77 -6.74
N PRO A 36 -34.25 -8.19 -6.89
CA PRO A 36 -34.03 -7.16 -7.90
C PRO A 36 -34.01 -7.80 -9.27
N ALA A 37 -34.80 -7.22 -10.18
CA ALA A 37 -34.84 -7.58 -11.59
C ALA A 37 -33.56 -7.13 -12.28
N ASP A 38 -33.08 -7.97 -13.20
CA ASP A 38 -32.03 -7.67 -14.16
C ASP A 38 -32.44 -6.48 -15.04
N ALA A 39 -31.75 -5.35 -14.91
CA ALA A 39 -31.84 -4.25 -15.85
C ALA A 39 -30.61 -4.29 -16.78
N ALA A 40 -30.76 -4.98 -17.90
CA ALA A 40 -29.89 -4.87 -19.05
C ALA A 40 -30.08 -3.49 -19.68
N ALA A 41 -29.13 -2.59 -19.48
CA ALA A 41 -29.09 -1.32 -20.21
C ALA A 41 -28.42 -1.57 -21.58
N LYS A 42 -29.23 -1.56 -22.64
CA LYS A 42 -28.80 -1.45 -24.02
C LYS A 42 -28.21 -0.05 -24.24
N SER A 43 -26.98 0.00 -24.71
CA SER A 43 -26.37 1.20 -25.27
C SER A 43 -27.08 1.56 -26.56
N ALA A 44 -27.69 2.74 -26.62
CA ALA A 44 -28.13 3.36 -27.86
C ALA A 44 -27.09 4.39 -28.30
N ASP A 45 -26.52 4.13 -29.46
CA ASP A 45 -25.75 5.03 -30.27
C ASP A 45 -26.65 6.18 -30.78
N ALA A 46 -26.23 7.43 -30.52
CA ALA A 46 -26.86 8.60 -31.11
C ALA A 46 -25.80 9.57 -31.61
N THR A 47 -25.39 9.31 -32.83
CA THR A 47 -24.76 10.29 -33.73
C THR A 47 -25.76 11.41 -34.08
N ALA A 48 -25.52 12.63 -33.60
CA ALA A 48 -26.20 13.81 -34.11
C ALA A 48 -25.18 14.93 -34.39
N LYS A 49 -24.97 15.16 -35.65
CA LYS A 49 -24.30 16.33 -36.26
C LYS A 49 -25.24 17.53 -36.22
N PRO A 50 -24.84 18.73 -35.83
CA PRO A 50 -25.54 19.94 -36.23
C PRO A 50 -24.91 20.55 -37.48
N LYS A 51 -25.81 20.86 -38.41
CA LYS A 51 -25.56 21.61 -39.65
C LYS A 51 -25.39 23.11 -39.37
N GLY A 52 -24.61 23.73 -40.23
CA GLY A 52 -24.10 25.05 -40.31
C GLY A 52 -25.05 26.24 -40.21
N ALA A 53 -24.44 27.37 -39.91
CA ALA A 53 -24.88 28.69 -40.33
C ALA A 53 -23.64 29.49 -40.78
N ALA A 54 -23.85 30.17 -41.92
CA ALA A 54 -22.84 30.82 -42.72
C ALA A 54 -22.67 32.32 -42.35
N ALA A 55 -21.49 32.81 -42.77
CA ALA A 55 -21.18 34.16 -43.24
C ALA A 55 -20.87 35.29 -42.24
N ALA A 56 -19.63 35.78 -42.25
CA ALA A 56 -19.23 37.03 -42.91
C ALA A 56 -17.70 37.26 -42.77
N LYS A 57 -17.04 37.56 -43.92
CA LYS A 57 -15.70 38.19 -44.00
C LYS A 57 -15.88 39.72 -43.92
N PRO A 58 -14.86 40.50 -43.46
CA PRO A 58 -13.74 40.89 -44.32
C PRO A 58 -12.38 40.94 -43.54
N GLY A 59 -11.32 40.53 -44.13
CA GLY A 59 -10.27 41.13 -44.87
C GLY A 59 -9.29 42.02 -44.12
N ALA A 60 -8.10 41.47 -43.75
CA ALA A 60 -6.82 42.19 -43.77
C ALA A 60 -5.68 41.19 -43.79
N ALA A 61 -4.86 41.26 -44.85
CA ALA A 61 -3.68 40.47 -45.06
C ALA A 61 -2.58 40.83 -44.06
N ALA A 62 -2.17 39.88 -43.19
CA ALA A 62 -0.90 39.91 -42.49
C ALA A 62 -0.12 38.65 -42.89
N ALA A 63 1.10 38.86 -43.41
CA ALA A 63 2.00 37.82 -43.86
C ALA A 63 2.28 36.79 -42.76
N LYS A 64 2.06 35.51 -43.03
CA LYS A 64 2.47 34.42 -42.17
C LYS A 64 3.99 34.32 -42.12
N PRO A 65 4.62 34.29 -40.93
CA PRO A 65 5.99 33.82 -40.85
C PRO A 65 6.05 32.36 -41.30
N ALA A 66 7.01 32.04 -42.15
CA ALA A 66 7.28 30.69 -42.63
C ALA A 66 7.52 29.78 -41.39
N LYS A 67 6.76 28.70 -41.28
CA LYS A 67 7.04 27.60 -40.35
C LYS A 67 8.48 27.11 -40.61
N PRO A 68 9.34 27.00 -39.59
CA PRO A 68 10.56 26.24 -39.78
C PRO A 68 10.17 24.81 -40.16
N ALA A 69 10.76 24.30 -41.22
CA ALA A 69 10.61 22.91 -41.64
C ALA A 69 10.97 22.03 -40.45
N THR A 70 10.00 21.40 -39.84
CA THR A 70 10.21 20.30 -38.89
C THR A 70 10.84 19.16 -39.70
N ARG A 71 12.18 19.14 -39.77
CA ARG A 71 12.88 17.89 -40.01
C ARG A 71 12.52 16.98 -38.83
N THR A 72 11.59 16.07 -39.09
CA THR A 72 11.37 14.93 -38.23
C THR A 72 12.73 14.25 -38.05
N PRO A 73 13.30 14.14 -36.85
CA PRO A 73 14.47 13.30 -36.66
C PRO A 73 14.03 11.91 -37.12
N ALA A 74 14.77 11.30 -38.03
CA ALA A 74 14.57 9.91 -38.35
C ALA A 74 14.52 9.15 -37.01
N SER A 75 13.40 8.47 -36.78
CA SER A 75 13.20 7.64 -35.60
C SER A 75 14.33 6.62 -35.56
N MET A 76 15.32 6.86 -34.71
CA MET A 76 16.35 5.86 -34.39
C MET A 76 15.75 4.87 -33.37
N THR A 77 14.64 4.24 -33.78
CA THR A 77 14.10 3.09 -33.06
C THR A 77 15.05 1.92 -33.31
N GLY A 78 15.78 1.53 -32.28
CA GLY A 78 16.62 0.34 -32.29
C GLY A 78 18.06 0.59 -32.76
N THR A 79 18.85 1.34 -31.98
CA THR A 79 20.29 1.34 -32.17
C THR A 79 20.82 -0.04 -31.78
N THR A 80 21.13 -0.87 -32.76
CA THR A 80 21.74 -2.19 -32.55
C THR A 80 23.19 -2.03 -32.05
N SER A 81 23.73 -3.07 -31.41
CA SER A 81 25.14 -3.12 -31.01
C SER A 81 26.09 -2.76 -32.18
N ALA A 82 25.70 -3.14 -33.42
CA ALA A 82 26.43 -2.77 -34.64
C ALA A 82 26.40 -1.25 -34.93
N GLN A 83 25.30 -0.57 -34.66
CA GLN A 83 25.21 0.89 -34.86
C GLN A 83 26.00 1.67 -33.80
N ILE A 84 26.07 1.20 -32.56
CA ILE A 84 26.92 1.76 -31.52
C ILE A 84 28.41 1.57 -31.94
N SER A 85 28.73 0.44 -32.54
CA SER A 85 30.09 0.16 -33.04
C SER A 85 30.54 1.03 -34.24
N ALA A 86 29.59 1.58 -35.00
CA ALA A 86 29.89 2.49 -36.11
C ALA A 86 30.49 3.83 -35.67
N PHE A 87 30.39 4.20 -34.41
CA PHE A 87 30.99 5.41 -33.83
C PHE A 87 32.32 5.15 -33.14
N LYS A 88 32.94 3.98 -33.37
CA LYS A 88 34.27 3.67 -32.83
C LYS A 88 35.32 4.63 -33.33
N LEU A 89 36.14 5.10 -32.44
CA LEU A 89 37.35 5.84 -32.76
C LEU A 89 38.26 4.98 -33.70
N LYS A 90 39.03 5.63 -34.56
CA LYS A 90 40.04 4.93 -35.38
C LYS A 90 40.92 4.04 -34.50
N PRO A 91 41.39 2.90 -35.04
CA PRO A 91 42.35 2.08 -34.31
C PRO A 91 43.51 2.93 -33.78
N GLY A 92 43.82 2.81 -32.50
CA GLY A 92 44.82 3.61 -31.81
C GLY A 92 44.33 4.91 -31.15
N ALA A 93 43.17 5.45 -31.53
CA ALA A 93 42.52 6.56 -30.84
C ALA A 93 41.61 6.02 -29.72
N ASN A 94 42.16 5.30 -28.77
CA ASN A 94 41.41 4.83 -27.59
C ASN A 94 40.97 6.01 -26.72
N GLY A 95 40.17 5.77 -25.66
CA GLY A 95 39.68 6.82 -24.77
C GLY A 95 40.76 7.68 -24.08
N ALA A 96 42.01 7.50 -24.36
CA ALA A 96 43.10 8.40 -23.94
C ALA A 96 42.85 9.82 -24.43
N LEU A 97 42.35 9.98 -25.66
CA LEU A 97 41.97 11.29 -26.20
C LEU A 97 40.83 11.95 -25.37
N CYS A 98 39.88 11.18 -24.90
CA CYS A 98 38.81 11.73 -24.05
C CYS A 98 39.34 12.22 -22.70
N LEU A 99 40.35 11.54 -22.15
CA LEU A 99 40.97 11.86 -20.86
C LEU A 99 41.84 13.12 -20.90
N GLU A 100 42.25 13.60 -22.07
CA GLU A 100 42.93 14.88 -22.19
C GLU A 100 42.07 16.06 -21.75
N CYS A 101 40.77 16.01 -22.05
CA CYS A 101 39.78 16.99 -21.60
C CYS A 101 39.06 16.57 -20.31
N HIS A 102 38.84 15.27 -20.11
CA HIS A 102 38.17 14.70 -18.96
C HIS A 102 39.14 14.11 -17.92
N GLY A 103 40.24 14.85 -17.62
CA GLY A 103 41.33 14.38 -16.76
C GLY A 103 40.91 13.95 -15.35
N ASN A 104 39.90 14.60 -14.78
CA ASN A 104 39.30 14.23 -13.49
C ASN A 104 38.65 12.82 -13.50
N PHE A 105 38.45 12.25 -14.70
CA PHE A 105 37.91 10.90 -14.82
C PHE A 105 38.92 9.81 -14.46
N THR A 106 40.19 10.15 -14.40
CA THR A 106 41.28 9.24 -14.01
C THR A 106 41.12 8.72 -12.59
N GLU A 107 40.58 9.52 -11.68
CA GLU A 107 40.25 9.09 -10.31
C GLU A 107 39.19 7.98 -10.30
N ARG A 108 38.25 7.98 -11.24
CA ARG A 108 37.24 6.94 -11.36
C ARG A 108 37.84 5.61 -11.78
N LEU A 109 38.90 5.62 -12.59
CA LEU A 109 39.58 4.40 -13.03
C LEU A 109 40.36 3.69 -11.90
N SER A 110 40.64 4.38 -10.80
CA SER A 110 41.31 3.82 -9.62
C SER A 110 40.35 3.22 -8.59
N LYS A 111 39.03 3.36 -8.77
CA LYS A 111 38.06 2.83 -7.85
C LYS A 111 38.03 1.30 -7.84
N PRO A 112 37.64 0.67 -6.71
CA PRO A 112 37.57 -0.79 -6.57
C PRO A 112 36.69 -1.51 -7.60
N SER A 113 35.64 -0.87 -8.06
CA SER A 113 34.72 -1.40 -9.09
C SER A 113 34.66 -0.43 -10.26
N VAL A 114 35.21 -0.84 -11.39
CA VAL A 114 35.20 -0.07 -12.65
C VAL A 114 34.44 -0.89 -13.69
N HIS A 115 33.47 -0.26 -14.35
CA HIS A 115 32.70 -0.91 -15.40
C HIS A 115 33.62 -1.33 -16.57
N THR A 116 33.42 -2.53 -17.08
CA THR A 116 34.36 -3.13 -18.05
C THR A 116 34.64 -2.24 -19.27
N PRO A 117 33.66 -1.62 -19.96
CA PRO A 117 33.93 -0.69 -21.06
C PRO A 117 34.77 0.52 -20.63
N VAL A 118 34.50 1.04 -19.44
CA VAL A 118 35.25 2.19 -18.87
C VAL A 118 36.70 1.80 -18.55
N LYS A 119 36.90 0.61 -17.99
CA LYS A 119 38.23 0.05 -17.73
C LYS A 119 39.04 -0.12 -19.04
N ALA A 120 38.35 -0.53 -20.11
CA ALA A 120 38.90 -0.63 -21.45
C ALA A 120 39.06 0.73 -22.15
N ARG A 121 38.64 1.83 -21.52
CA ARG A 121 38.57 3.18 -22.10
C ARG A 121 37.74 3.27 -23.38
N ASP A 122 36.72 2.40 -23.52
CA ASP A 122 35.79 2.42 -24.63
C ASP A 122 34.61 3.36 -24.31
N CYS A 123 34.89 4.66 -24.31
CA CYS A 123 33.90 5.68 -23.97
C CYS A 123 32.76 5.74 -24.99
N VAL A 124 33.08 5.42 -26.25
CA VAL A 124 32.11 5.47 -27.36
C VAL A 124 31.16 4.27 -27.38
N ALA A 125 31.37 3.27 -26.54
CA ALA A 125 30.39 2.21 -26.35
C ALA A 125 29.04 2.75 -25.80
N CYS A 126 29.08 3.90 -25.11
CA CYS A 126 27.90 4.53 -24.49
C CYS A 126 27.68 5.97 -24.96
N HIS A 127 28.77 6.70 -25.36
CA HIS A 127 28.69 8.12 -25.70
C HIS A 127 28.96 8.36 -27.17
N ASN A 128 28.20 9.30 -27.77
CA ASN A 128 28.54 9.84 -29.08
C ASN A 128 29.29 11.16 -28.91
N PRO A 129 30.59 11.22 -29.23
CA PRO A 129 31.40 12.40 -28.96
C PRO A 129 31.07 13.62 -29.83
N HIS A 130 30.32 13.45 -30.92
CA HIS A 130 30.01 14.53 -31.85
C HIS A 130 28.65 15.19 -31.54
N ALA A 131 27.58 14.40 -31.47
CA ALA A 131 26.25 14.90 -31.22
C ALA A 131 25.31 13.77 -30.76
N SER A 132 24.34 14.11 -29.93
CA SER A 132 23.31 13.19 -29.49
C SER A 132 22.04 13.95 -29.18
N GLY A 133 20.88 13.30 -29.40
CA GLY A 133 19.58 13.75 -28.93
C GLY A 133 19.33 13.45 -27.45
N HIS A 134 20.26 12.74 -26.79
CA HIS A 134 20.15 12.29 -25.41
C HIS A 134 21.10 13.03 -24.48
N GLY A 135 20.70 13.27 -23.26
CA GLY A 135 21.52 13.96 -22.27
C GLY A 135 22.90 13.29 -22.09
N LYS A 136 23.91 14.10 -21.78
CA LYS A 136 25.29 13.63 -21.58
C LYS A 136 25.89 12.94 -22.80
N LEU A 137 25.43 13.27 -23.98
CA LEU A 137 25.88 12.69 -25.26
C LEU A 137 25.74 11.15 -25.30
N LEU A 138 24.75 10.58 -24.67
CA LEU A 138 24.51 9.14 -24.76
C LEU A 138 24.13 8.76 -26.20
N ALA A 139 24.61 7.61 -26.66
CA ALA A 139 24.35 7.11 -28.01
C ALA A 139 22.90 6.73 -28.25
N ALA A 140 22.15 6.44 -27.20
CA ALA A 140 20.73 6.14 -27.21
C ALA A 140 20.07 6.53 -25.86
N GLU A 141 18.76 6.30 -25.73
CA GLU A 141 18.07 6.40 -24.43
C GLU A 141 18.81 5.56 -23.37
N PRO A 142 18.92 6.04 -22.11
CA PRO A 142 19.68 5.36 -21.06
C PRO A 142 19.32 3.87 -20.90
N SER A 143 18.03 3.53 -20.99
CA SER A 143 17.55 2.15 -20.94
C SER A 143 18.17 1.28 -22.03
N ASN A 144 18.19 1.79 -23.27
CA ASN A 144 18.69 1.06 -24.42
C ASN A 144 20.20 0.91 -24.42
N VAL A 145 20.93 1.95 -23.95
CA VAL A 145 22.39 1.87 -23.78
C VAL A 145 22.77 0.71 -22.86
N CYS A 146 22.08 0.60 -21.71
CA CYS A 146 22.35 -0.48 -20.77
C CYS A 146 21.93 -1.85 -21.34
N ALA A 147 20.73 -1.93 -21.91
CA ALA A 147 20.13 -3.18 -22.41
C ALA A 147 20.90 -3.77 -23.61
N THR A 148 21.67 -2.98 -24.34
CA THR A 148 22.52 -3.48 -25.44
C THR A 148 23.48 -4.58 -24.99
N CYS A 149 24.01 -4.46 -23.77
CA CYS A 149 24.93 -5.45 -23.19
C CYS A 149 24.30 -6.26 -22.06
N HIS A 150 23.22 -5.77 -21.48
CA HIS A 150 22.52 -6.38 -20.33
C HIS A 150 21.05 -6.71 -20.62
N PRO A 151 20.73 -7.48 -21.69
CA PRO A 151 19.33 -7.72 -22.10
C PRO A 151 18.53 -8.56 -21.10
N ASP A 152 19.19 -9.39 -20.31
CA ASP A 152 18.57 -10.38 -19.44
C ASP A 152 18.57 -10.00 -17.95
N ILE A 153 18.94 -8.76 -17.63
CA ILE A 153 18.95 -8.28 -16.22
C ILE A 153 17.54 -8.25 -15.62
N VAL A 154 16.55 -7.91 -16.43
CA VAL A 154 15.15 -7.86 -15.99
C VAL A 154 14.46 -9.14 -16.47
N PRO A 155 13.83 -9.91 -15.58
CA PRO A 155 13.05 -11.09 -15.99
C PRO A 155 11.96 -10.71 -17.00
N LYS A 156 11.77 -11.52 -18.05
CA LYS A 156 10.80 -11.22 -19.14
C LYS A 156 9.37 -11.12 -18.66
N ASN A 157 8.94 -11.90 -17.69
CA ASN A 157 7.60 -11.87 -17.10
C ASN A 157 7.72 -11.96 -15.57
N PRO A 158 8.15 -10.90 -14.89
CA PRO A 158 8.37 -10.96 -13.47
C PRO A 158 7.04 -11.08 -12.72
N LYS A 159 6.96 -11.97 -11.75
CA LYS A 159 5.87 -12.04 -10.78
C LYS A 159 5.82 -10.79 -9.90
N SER A 160 6.98 -10.20 -9.66
CA SER A 160 7.11 -8.89 -9.05
C SER A 160 8.24 -8.09 -9.72
N ALA A 161 7.95 -6.86 -10.11
CA ALA A 161 8.89 -5.92 -10.70
C ALA A 161 9.28 -4.83 -9.69
N HIS A 162 10.54 -4.45 -9.68
CA HIS A 162 10.99 -3.29 -8.92
C HIS A 162 10.71 -2.02 -9.74
N LYS A 163 9.96 -1.09 -9.17
CA LYS A 163 9.51 0.10 -9.90
C LYS A 163 10.65 0.89 -10.57
N PRO A 164 11.78 1.23 -9.92
CA PRO A 164 12.89 1.93 -10.58
C PRO A 164 13.44 1.16 -11.79
N VAL A 165 13.48 -0.17 -11.71
CA VAL A 165 13.95 -1.02 -12.81
C VAL A 165 12.96 -1.03 -13.97
N ALA A 166 11.66 -1.15 -13.67
CA ALA A 166 10.59 -1.06 -14.68
C ALA A 166 10.56 0.31 -15.38
N GLU A 167 10.97 1.36 -14.68
CA GLU A 167 11.11 2.73 -15.20
C GLU A 167 12.49 2.99 -15.82
N SER A 168 13.33 1.96 -15.97
CA SER A 168 14.70 2.04 -16.55
C SER A 168 15.64 3.00 -15.82
N ARG A 169 15.43 3.21 -14.53
CA ARG A 169 16.23 4.10 -13.67
C ARG A 169 17.45 3.39 -13.10
N CYS A 170 18.27 2.83 -13.97
CA CYS A 170 19.43 2.01 -13.60
C CYS A 170 20.46 2.79 -12.77
N VAL A 171 20.63 4.06 -13.07
CA VAL A 171 21.64 4.93 -12.43
C VAL A 171 21.24 5.41 -11.03
N ASP A 172 20.03 5.15 -10.58
CA ASP A 172 19.65 5.40 -9.19
C ASP A 172 20.39 4.46 -8.23
N CYS A 173 20.79 3.28 -8.72
CA CYS A 173 21.48 2.25 -7.95
C CYS A 173 22.93 2.03 -8.42
N HIS A 174 23.21 2.23 -9.70
CA HIS A 174 24.52 1.96 -10.30
C HIS A 174 25.19 3.24 -10.81
N ASP A 175 26.48 3.42 -10.52
CA ASP A 175 27.34 4.37 -11.26
C ASP A 175 27.81 3.66 -12.54
N PRO A 176 27.43 4.14 -13.74
CA PRO A 176 27.79 3.47 -15.00
C PRO A 176 29.28 3.45 -15.30
N HIS A 177 30.06 4.20 -14.56
CA HIS A 177 31.50 4.31 -14.79
C HIS A 177 32.32 3.54 -13.76
N ALA A 178 32.24 3.91 -12.49
CA ALA A 178 33.02 3.29 -11.43
C ALA A 178 32.51 3.70 -10.04
N SER A 179 32.66 2.82 -9.08
CA SER A 179 32.31 3.10 -7.69
C SER A 179 33.23 2.41 -6.69
N GLY A 180 33.07 2.75 -5.40
CA GLY A 180 33.72 2.08 -4.28
C GLY A 180 33.12 0.72 -3.93
N PHE A 181 32.03 0.32 -4.57
CA PHE A 181 31.25 -0.86 -4.19
C PHE A 181 31.13 -1.86 -5.35
N LYS A 182 31.07 -3.17 -5.03
CA LYS A 182 30.85 -4.21 -6.05
C LYS A 182 29.63 -3.90 -6.90
N PHE A 183 29.65 -4.35 -8.15
CA PHE A 183 28.60 -4.11 -9.15
C PHE A 183 28.35 -2.63 -9.45
N ASN A 184 29.34 -1.79 -9.22
CA ASN A 184 29.24 -0.34 -9.41
C ASN A 184 28.06 0.31 -8.67
N LEU A 185 27.70 -0.20 -7.51
CA LEU A 185 26.64 0.40 -6.71
C LEU A 185 27.03 1.79 -6.20
N VAL A 186 26.11 2.73 -6.16
CA VAL A 186 26.35 4.09 -5.65
C VAL A 186 26.53 4.13 -4.14
N LYS A 187 25.99 3.10 -3.44
CA LYS A 187 26.13 2.88 -2.00
C LYS A 187 26.28 1.40 -1.70
N GLY A 188 26.78 1.06 -0.52
CA GLY A 188 26.94 -0.34 -0.10
C GLY A 188 25.66 -0.98 0.41
N GLY A 189 25.46 -2.25 0.09
CA GLY A 189 24.55 -3.18 0.74
C GLY A 189 23.18 -2.61 1.16
N ASN A 190 22.90 -2.72 2.46
CA ASN A 190 21.64 -2.30 3.06
C ASN A 190 21.41 -0.78 3.02
N GLU A 191 22.48 0.02 3.01
CA GLU A 191 22.38 1.49 2.93
C GLU A 191 21.74 1.93 1.63
N LEU A 192 22.08 1.28 0.51
CA LEU A 192 21.48 1.57 -0.78
C LEU A 192 19.95 1.34 -0.74
N CYS A 193 19.54 0.18 -0.27
CA CYS A 193 18.13 -0.15 -0.17
C CYS A 193 17.38 0.76 0.82
N GLY A 194 17.99 1.01 1.99
CA GLY A 194 17.46 1.85 3.06
C GLY A 194 17.24 3.30 2.65
N SER A 195 18.00 3.82 1.68
CA SER A 195 17.84 5.20 1.20
C SER A 195 16.44 5.47 0.60
N CYS A 196 15.77 4.43 0.07
CA CYS A 196 14.40 4.51 -0.45
C CYS A 196 13.39 3.73 0.41
N HIS A 197 13.85 2.78 1.21
CA HIS A 197 13.02 1.93 2.07
C HIS A 197 13.29 2.14 3.58
N PRO A 198 13.29 3.38 4.11
CA PRO A 198 13.58 3.64 5.53
C PRO A 198 12.57 2.96 6.45
N ALA A 199 11.30 2.88 6.05
CA ALA A 199 10.24 2.22 6.82
C ALA A 199 10.49 0.72 7.08
N ILE A 200 11.41 0.08 6.35
CA ILE A 200 11.83 -1.31 6.58
C ILE A 200 13.21 -1.34 7.20
N ALA A 201 14.15 -0.57 6.67
CA ALA A 201 15.56 -0.61 7.08
C ALA A 201 15.78 -0.11 8.51
N GLU A 202 15.13 0.99 8.91
CA GLU A 202 15.27 1.57 10.25
C GLU A 202 14.71 0.65 11.34
N PRO A 203 13.47 0.12 11.24
CA PRO A 203 12.97 -0.84 12.22
C PRO A 203 13.79 -2.14 12.27
N ALA A 204 14.26 -2.64 11.13
CA ALA A 204 15.11 -3.82 11.07
C ALA A 204 16.45 -3.60 11.79
N ALA A 205 17.07 -2.44 11.60
CA ALA A 205 18.32 -2.07 12.28
C ALA A 205 18.12 -1.90 13.79
N ALA A 206 16.98 -1.34 14.20
CA ALA A 206 16.63 -1.09 15.61
C ALA A 206 16.02 -2.31 16.32
N ALA A 207 15.71 -3.40 15.63
CA ALA A 207 15.02 -4.56 16.18
C ALA A 207 15.85 -5.22 17.29
N LYS A 208 15.19 -5.57 18.40
CA LYS A 208 15.80 -6.30 19.51
C LYS A 208 16.21 -7.73 19.09
N HIS A 209 15.37 -8.37 18.28
CA HIS A 209 15.64 -9.69 17.71
C HIS A 209 15.83 -9.55 16.20
N LYS A 210 17.09 -9.53 15.78
CA LYS A 210 17.48 -9.37 14.38
C LYS A 210 17.48 -10.72 13.67
N HIS A 211 17.05 -10.73 12.43
CA HIS A 211 17.23 -11.89 11.56
C HIS A 211 18.60 -11.84 10.91
N LYS A 212 19.47 -12.77 11.24
CA LYS A 212 20.87 -12.79 10.79
C LYS A 212 21.07 -12.58 9.27
N PRO A 213 20.25 -13.16 8.36
CA PRO A 213 20.38 -12.90 6.93
C PRO A 213 20.16 -11.42 6.54
N VAL A 214 19.37 -10.66 7.28
CA VAL A 214 19.17 -9.22 7.02
C VAL A 214 20.46 -8.42 7.28
N GLU A 215 21.27 -8.84 8.25
CA GLU A 215 22.58 -8.23 8.51
C GLU A 215 23.58 -8.52 7.38
N GLN A 216 23.44 -9.66 6.70
CA GLN A 216 24.25 -10.05 5.55
C GLN A 216 23.87 -9.29 4.27
N GLY A 217 22.62 -8.86 4.15
CA GLY A 217 22.15 -8.04 3.03
C GLY A 217 20.73 -8.37 2.58
N CYS A 218 20.01 -7.36 2.12
CA CYS A 218 18.65 -7.50 1.61
C CYS A 218 18.58 -8.50 0.45
N VAL A 219 19.65 -8.54 -0.37
CA VAL A 219 19.74 -9.43 -1.53
C VAL A 219 19.94 -10.91 -1.18
N VAL A 220 20.06 -11.27 0.09
CA VAL A 220 20.02 -12.69 0.51
C VAL A 220 18.66 -13.29 0.15
N CYS A 221 17.59 -12.53 0.35
CA CYS A 221 16.20 -12.96 0.12
C CYS A 221 15.57 -12.32 -1.11
N HIS A 222 15.98 -11.11 -1.50
CA HIS A 222 15.36 -10.33 -2.57
C HIS A 222 16.19 -10.29 -3.85
N GLN A 223 15.51 -10.18 -4.99
CA GLN A 223 16.08 -9.92 -6.34
C GLN A 223 15.73 -8.49 -6.75
N PRO A 224 16.67 -7.54 -6.66
CA PRO A 224 16.37 -6.11 -6.83
C PRO A 224 15.92 -5.71 -8.24
N HIS A 225 16.21 -6.50 -9.26
CA HIS A 225 15.82 -6.23 -10.65
C HIS A 225 14.42 -6.75 -10.99
N GLY A 226 13.89 -7.66 -10.20
CA GLY A 226 12.60 -8.31 -10.41
C GLY A 226 12.66 -9.79 -10.04
N SER A 227 11.54 -10.38 -9.67
CA SER A 227 11.46 -11.79 -9.34
C SER A 227 10.44 -12.52 -10.24
N ALA A 228 10.86 -13.62 -10.84
CA ALA A 228 9.98 -14.50 -11.60
C ALA A 228 9.15 -15.44 -10.70
N THR A 229 9.57 -15.66 -9.47
CA THR A 229 9.02 -16.70 -8.58
C THR A 229 8.27 -16.15 -7.37
N GLY A 230 8.76 -15.05 -6.77
CA GLY A 230 8.24 -14.48 -5.52
C GLY A 230 7.52 -13.15 -5.69
N SER A 231 6.53 -12.88 -4.85
CA SER A 231 6.04 -11.53 -4.62
C SER A 231 7.07 -10.71 -3.83
N ALA A 232 6.96 -9.37 -3.83
CA ALA A 232 7.87 -8.49 -3.12
C ALA A 232 9.36 -8.75 -3.44
N LEU A 233 9.66 -9.07 -4.69
CA LEU A 233 11.01 -9.36 -5.19
C LEU A 233 11.70 -10.55 -4.49
N LEU A 234 10.99 -11.46 -3.87
CA LEU A 234 11.58 -12.61 -3.20
C LEU A 234 12.13 -13.62 -4.21
N LYS A 235 13.24 -14.27 -3.88
CA LYS A 235 13.90 -15.31 -4.70
C LYS A 235 13.08 -16.58 -4.85
N ALA A 236 12.17 -16.83 -3.90
CA ALA A 236 11.23 -17.94 -3.90
C ALA A 236 9.94 -17.51 -3.20
N ASP A 237 8.90 -18.34 -3.23
CA ASP A 237 7.70 -18.17 -2.43
C ASP A 237 8.01 -18.22 -0.92
N VAL A 238 7.11 -17.69 -0.09
CA VAL A 238 7.40 -17.52 1.35
C VAL A 238 7.70 -18.85 2.05
N PRO A 239 6.93 -19.96 1.90
CA PRO A 239 7.33 -21.19 2.56
C PRO A 239 8.68 -21.69 2.06
N GLY A 240 8.88 -21.79 0.75
CA GLY A 240 10.09 -22.30 0.13
C GLY A 240 11.35 -21.53 0.52
N LEU A 241 11.26 -20.19 0.52
CA LEU A 241 12.37 -19.34 0.92
C LEU A 241 12.84 -19.60 2.36
N CYS A 242 11.88 -19.78 3.28
CA CYS A 242 12.18 -19.97 4.70
C CYS A 242 12.72 -21.36 4.97
N VAL A 243 12.09 -22.41 4.42
CA VAL A 243 12.48 -23.82 4.66
C VAL A 243 13.83 -24.18 4.02
N GLY A 244 14.32 -23.34 3.11
CA GLY A 244 15.68 -23.47 2.58
C GLY A 244 16.78 -23.37 3.64
N CYS A 245 16.48 -22.75 4.80
CA CYS A 245 17.39 -22.59 5.93
C CYS A 245 16.82 -23.17 7.24
N HIS A 246 15.49 -23.19 7.39
CA HIS A 246 14.81 -23.62 8.60
C HIS A 246 14.23 -25.02 8.44
N ASN A 247 14.77 -26.03 9.16
CA ASN A 247 14.17 -27.35 9.25
C ASN A 247 12.95 -27.32 10.17
N VAL A 248 11.78 -27.01 9.60
CA VAL A 248 10.51 -26.87 10.33
C VAL A 248 9.96 -28.22 10.85
N GLU A 249 10.46 -29.33 10.34
CA GLU A 249 10.10 -30.67 10.77
C GLU A 249 10.98 -31.18 11.94
N SER A 250 11.99 -30.40 12.34
CA SER A 250 12.80 -30.74 13.52
C SER A 250 11.92 -30.79 14.77
N PRO A 251 12.23 -31.67 15.75
CA PRO A 251 11.45 -31.80 16.99
C PRO A 251 11.30 -30.47 17.74
N VAL A 252 12.32 -29.63 17.69
CA VAL A 252 12.32 -28.31 18.35
C VAL A 252 11.30 -27.37 17.71
N LEU A 253 11.31 -27.23 16.39
CA LEU A 253 10.38 -26.33 15.69
C LEU A 253 8.96 -26.90 15.66
N SER A 254 8.81 -28.21 15.49
CA SER A 254 7.50 -28.88 15.59
C SER A 254 6.86 -28.64 16.96
N LYS A 255 7.60 -28.81 18.06
CA LYS A 255 7.12 -28.51 19.42
C LYS A 255 6.72 -27.05 19.58
N LYS A 256 7.50 -26.11 19.03
CA LYS A 256 7.17 -24.65 19.06
C LYS A 256 5.88 -24.32 18.31
N HIS A 257 5.52 -25.11 17.31
CA HIS A 257 4.28 -24.96 16.56
C HIS A 257 3.19 -25.97 16.95
N MET A 258 3.29 -26.54 18.15
CA MET A 258 2.28 -27.45 18.72
C MET A 258 1.99 -28.68 17.83
N GLY A 259 2.96 -29.15 17.06
CA GLY A 259 2.82 -30.27 16.15
C GLY A 259 2.06 -29.97 14.85
N TYR A 260 1.67 -28.72 14.62
CA TYR A 260 1.01 -28.34 13.35
C TYR A 260 2.00 -28.38 12.19
N PRO A 261 1.58 -28.87 10.99
CA PRO A 261 2.44 -28.98 9.81
C PRO A 261 2.62 -27.60 9.14
N VAL A 262 3.61 -26.83 9.61
CA VAL A 262 3.85 -25.45 9.12
C VAL A 262 4.73 -25.36 7.88
N LYS A 263 5.17 -26.50 7.30
CA LYS A 263 6.04 -26.55 6.10
C LYS A 263 5.47 -25.79 4.90
N THR A 264 4.15 -25.84 4.72
CA THR A 264 3.42 -25.12 3.65
C THR A 264 2.76 -23.84 4.12
N ALA A 265 2.89 -23.48 5.40
CA ALA A 265 2.26 -22.29 5.95
C ALA A 265 3.03 -21.01 5.59
N ARG A 266 2.32 -19.91 5.47
CA ARG A 266 2.95 -18.60 5.28
C ARG A 266 3.54 -18.10 6.60
N CYS A 267 4.81 -18.35 6.81
CA CYS A 267 5.54 -17.97 8.04
C CYS A 267 5.35 -16.51 8.43
N THR A 268 5.25 -15.63 7.41
CA THR A 268 5.04 -14.18 7.57
C THR A 268 3.64 -13.78 8.03
N THR A 269 2.75 -14.72 8.34
CA THR A 269 1.48 -14.41 9.03
C THR A 269 1.67 -14.19 10.53
N CYS A 270 2.80 -14.62 11.07
CA CYS A 270 3.13 -14.50 12.50
C CYS A 270 4.49 -13.83 12.71
N HIS A 271 5.47 -14.11 11.84
CA HIS A 271 6.86 -13.69 11.97
C HIS A 271 7.20 -12.51 11.05
N ASP A 272 7.98 -11.56 11.58
CA ASP A 272 8.62 -10.50 10.79
C ASP A 272 10.01 -10.95 10.37
N PRO A 273 10.25 -11.27 9.09
CA PRO A 273 11.55 -11.75 8.63
C PRO A 273 12.64 -10.69 8.67
N HIS A 274 12.30 -9.43 8.83
CA HIS A 274 13.29 -8.34 8.91
C HIS A 274 13.81 -8.11 10.34
N GLY A 275 13.13 -8.63 11.34
CA GLY A 275 13.43 -8.46 12.74
C GLY A 275 12.27 -7.91 13.55
N SER A 276 12.26 -8.14 14.83
CA SER A 276 11.17 -7.72 15.71
C SER A 276 11.65 -7.44 17.14
N ASN A 277 10.86 -6.69 17.90
CA ASN A 277 11.07 -6.50 19.33
C ASN A 277 10.46 -7.63 20.18
N ALA A 278 9.63 -8.49 19.57
CA ALA A 278 9.06 -9.66 20.21
C ALA A 278 9.96 -10.90 20.03
N PRO A 279 9.99 -11.84 21.01
CA PRO A 279 10.74 -13.08 20.88
C PRO A 279 10.37 -13.88 19.62
N SER A 280 11.32 -14.67 19.10
CA SER A 280 11.15 -15.48 17.90
C SER A 280 10.71 -14.67 16.66
N MET A 281 10.99 -13.39 16.62
CA MET A 281 10.61 -12.45 15.56
C MET A 281 9.09 -12.43 15.28
N LEU A 282 8.26 -12.67 16.28
CA LEU A 282 6.82 -12.45 16.15
C LEU A 282 6.52 -10.98 15.91
N TYR A 283 5.45 -10.68 15.22
CA TYR A 283 4.96 -9.30 15.13
C TYR A 283 4.60 -8.73 16.51
N THR A 284 4.60 -7.41 16.64
CA THR A 284 4.37 -6.72 17.91
C THR A 284 2.97 -6.96 18.47
N ASN A 285 1.97 -7.04 17.59
CA ASN A 285 0.60 -7.31 17.98
C ASN A 285 0.28 -8.77 17.66
N VAL A 286 0.22 -9.60 18.69
CA VAL A 286 -0.13 -11.02 18.55
C VAL A 286 -1.53 -11.24 19.13
N HIS A 287 -2.37 -11.95 18.39
CA HIS A 287 -3.70 -12.32 18.85
C HIS A 287 -3.59 -13.19 20.11
N PRO A 288 -4.34 -12.92 21.21
CA PRO A 288 -4.16 -13.63 22.48
C PRO A 288 -4.18 -15.16 22.40
N PRO A 289 -5.06 -15.83 21.61
CA PRO A 289 -5.01 -17.27 21.43
C PRO A 289 -3.69 -17.76 20.81
N VAL A 290 -3.14 -17.00 19.86
CA VAL A 290 -1.85 -17.33 19.21
C VAL A 290 -0.69 -17.15 20.20
N ALA A 291 -0.69 -16.06 20.97
CA ALA A 291 0.30 -15.83 22.01
C ALA A 291 0.34 -16.94 23.06
N LYS A 292 -0.82 -17.57 23.33
CA LYS A 292 -0.99 -18.69 24.25
C LYS A 292 -0.86 -20.06 23.58
N ALA A 293 -0.46 -20.12 22.30
CA ALA A 293 -0.36 -21.34 21.52
C ALA A 293 -1.66 -22.18 21.46
N MET A 294 -2.82 -21.53 21.54
CA MET A 294 -4.14 -22.17 21.54
C MET A 294 -4.68 -22.37 20.11
N CYS A 295 -3.86 -22.97 19.24
CA CYS A 295 -4.15 -23.12 17.80
C CYS A 295 -5.45 -23.88 17.53
N SER A 296 -5.72 -24.94 18.32
CA SER A 296 -6.92 -25.77 18.19
C SER A 296 -8.24 -25.09 18.54
N MET A 297 -8.21 -23.88 19.08
CA MET A 297 -9.46 -23.10 19.23
C MET A 297 -10.04 -22.68 17.88
N CYS A 298 -9.19 -22.48 16.89
CA CYS A 298 -9.59 -22.02 15.57
C CYS A 298 -9.37 -23.08 14.47
N HIS A 299 -8.32 -23.89 14.61
CA HIS A 299 -7.94 -24.92 13.64
C HIS A 299 -8.32 -26.31 14.11
N GLU A 300 -8.47 -27.21 13.15
CA GLU A 300 -8.60 -28.64 13.46
C GLU A 300 -7.37 -29.11 14.26
N PRO A 301 -7.50 -30.18 15.10
CA PRO A 301 -6.37 -30.68 15.88
C PRO A 301 -5.15 -31.02 15.00
N ALA A 302 -3.95 -30.84 15.54
CA ALA A 302 -2.69 -31.05 14.80
C ALA A 302 -2.55 -32.47 14.20
N ASN A 303 -3.16 -33.47 14.82
CA ASN A 303 -3.19 -34.87 14.36
C ASN A 303 -4.38 -35.20 13.45
N SER A 304 -5.21 -34.22 13.06
CA SER A 304 -6.31 -34.46 12.12
C SER A 304 -5.81 -34.58 10.68
N ALA A 305 -6.67 -35.07 9.78
CA ALA A 305 -6.37 -35.13 8.36
C ALA A 305 -6.15 -33.76 7.70
N THR A 306 -6.72 -32.67 8.29
CA THR A 306 -6.64 -31.31 7.76
C THR A 306 -6.35 -30.30 8.87
N PRO A 307 -5.20 -30.37 9.54
CA PRO A 307 -4.96 -29.64 10.78
C PRO A 307 -4.96 -28.12 10.66
N LEU A 308 -4.61 -27.58 9.51
CA LEU A 308 -4.65 -26.11 9.27
C LEU A 308 -6.01 -25.59 8.79
N LYS A 309 -6.99 -26.49 8.57
CA LYS A 309 -8.37 -26.09 8.26
C LYS A 309 -9.00 -25.45 9.49
N THR A 310 -9.76 -24.39 9.28
CA THR A 310 -10.50 -23.74 10.38
C THR A 310 -11.76 -24.53 10.71
N ARG A 311 -12.09 -24.64 12.02
CA ARG A 311 -13.25 -25.36 12.55
C ARG A 311 -14.57 -24.72 12.12
N GLN A 312 -14.56 -23.42 11.91
CA GLN A 312 -15.68 -22.64 11.37
C GLN A 312 -15.17 -21.65 10.35
N GLN A 313 -16.05 -21.13 9.51
CA GLN A 313 -15.67 -20.16 8.48
C GLN A 313 -16.23 -18.77 8.72
N GLY A 314 -15.55 -17.77 8.17
CA GLY A 314 -16.00 -16.39 8.19
C GLY A 314 -16.23 -15.85 9.61
N ALA A 315 -17.25 -15.04 9.76
CA ALA A 315 -17.61 -14.40 11.03
C ALA A 315 -17.97 -15.39 12.15
N ALA A 316 -18.45 -16.59 11.80
CA ALA A 316 -18.83 -17.60 12.80
C ALA A 316 -17.63 -18.02 13.66
N LEU A 317 -16.43 -18.13 13.08
CA LEU A 317 -15.21 -18.44 13.82
C LEU A 317 -14.89 -17.36 14.86
N CYS A 318 -15.02 -16.09 14.45
CA CYS A 318 -14.73 -14.95 15.33
C CYS A 318 -15.76 -14.80 16.44
N ARG A 319 -17.02 -15.10 16.13
CA ARG A 319 -18.17 -14.97 17.04
C ARG A 319 -18.03 -15.80 18.32
N GLN A 320 -17.29 -16.91 18.28
CA GLN A 320 -17.08 -17.75 19.47
C GLN A 320 -16.54 -16.96 20.67
N CYS A 321 -15.74 -15.92 20.44
CA CYS A 321 -15.17 -15.08 21.49
C CYS A 321 -15.64 -13.62 21.39
N HIS A 322 -15.93 -13.14 20.18
CA HIS A 322 -16.26 -11.75 19.93
C HIS A 322 -17.77 -11.47 19.77
N ALA A 323 -18.66 -12.43 20.17
CA ALA A 323 -20.11 -12.26 20.02
C ALA A 323 -20.66 -10.96 20.62
N PRO A 324 -20.31 -10.57 21.86
CA PRO A 324 -20.84 -9.32 22.44
C PRO A 324 -20.40 -8.09 21.64
N ARG A 325 -19.15 -8.04 21.20
CA ARG A 325 -18.62 -6.93 20.42
C ARG A 325 -19.27 -6.87 19.04
N MET A 326 -19.48 -8.02 18.40
CA MET A 326 -20.15 -8.09 17.11
C MET A 326 -21.62 -7.67 17.21
N ALA A 327 -22.33 -8.07 18.25
CA ALA A 327 -23.69 -7.62 18.50
C ALA A 327 -23.75 -6.09 18.64
N GLN A 328 -22.87 -5.49 19.45
CA GLN A 328 -22.78 -4.03 19.59
C GLN A 328 -22.50 -3.30 18.28
N MET A 329 -21.67 -3.89 17.39
CA MET A 329 -21.40 -3.30 16.07
C MET A 329 -22.64 -3.36 15.17
N LEU A 330 -23.35 -4.49 15.17
CA LEU A 330 -24.50 -4.71 14.30
C LEU A 330 -25.78 -3.98 14.76
N ASP A 331 -25.82 -3.56 16.02
CA ASP A 331 -26.94 -2.81 16.61
C ASP A 331 -26.89 -1.30 16.29
N LYS A 332 -25.86 -0.83 15.62
CA LYS A 332 -25.74 0.58 15.23
C LYS A 332 -26.58 0.92 14.00
N ASN A 333 -27.02 2.18 13.92
CA ASN A 333 -27.82 2.68 12.80
C ASN A 333 -27.10 2.57 11.45
N ARG A 334 -25.77 2.59 11.46
CA ARG A 334 -24.91 2.47 10.28
C ARG A 334 -23.83 1.43 10.55
N VAL A 335 -23.88 0.35 9.82
CA VAL A 335 -22.87 -0.69 9.85
C VAL A 335 -22.08 -0.61 8.55
N HIS A 336 -20.78 -0.59 8.64
CA HIS A 336 -19.92 -0.65 7.45
C HIS A 336 -20.18 -1.97 6.71
N GLN A 337 -20.40 -1.90 5.40
CA GLN A 337 -20.83 -3.05 4.62
C GLN A 337 -19.98 -4.31 4.84
N PRO A 338 -18.63 -4.28 4.80
CA PRO A 338 -17.84 -5.47 5.07
C PRO A 338 -18.05 -6.07 6.47
N VAL A 339 -18.39 -5.24 7.46
CA VAL A 339 -18.71 -5.72 8.82
C VAL A 339 -20.07 -6.42 8.82
N ALA A 340 -21.08 -5.84 8.15
CA ALA A 340 -22.39 -6.47 7.99
C ALA A 340 -22.33 -7.82 7.28
N GLU A 341 -21.40 -7.94 6.32
CA GLU A 341 -21.10 -9.17 5.56
C GLU A 341 -20.16 -10.14 6.29
N GLY A 342 -19.67 -9.77 7.48
CA GLY A 342 -18.77 -10.61 8.26
C GLY A 342 -17.36 -10.77 7.66
N GLN A 343 -16.92 -9.84 6.82
CA GLN A 343 -15.62 -9.85 6.13
C GLN A 343 -14.47 -9.39 7.03
N CYS A 344 -14.40 -9.86 8.27
CA CYS A 344 -13.40 -9.44 9.26
C CYS A 344 -11.97 -9.64 8.75
N LEU A 345 -11.71 -10.73 8.04
CA LEU A 345 -10.39 -11.07 7.52
C LEU A 345 -9.97 -10.24 6.29
N ALA A 346 -10.84 -9.41 5.74
CA ALA A 346 -10.44 -8.43 4.74
C ALA A 346 -9.49 -7.38 5.35
N PHE A 347 -9.68 -7.07 6.63
CA PHE A 347 -8.92 -6.05 7.35
C PHE A 347 -7.96 -6.64 8.39
N HIS A 348 -8.38 -7.68 9.11
CA HIS A 348 -7.64 -8.22 10.25
C HIS A 348 -6.84 -9.48 9.89
N GLY A 349 -5.60 -9.54 10.37
CA GLY A 349 -4.79 -10.76 10.39
C GLY A 349 -5.06 -11.51 11.69
N PRO A 350 -5.61 -12.75 11.64
CA PRO A 350 -6.07 -13.42 12.85
C PRO A 350 -4.94 -13.94 13.75
N HIS A 351 -3.69 -13.92 13.27
CA HIS A 351 -2.55 -14.45 14.00
C HIS A 351 -1.72 -13.36 14.66
N ALA A 352 -1.13 -12.49 13.87
CA ALA A 352 -0.30 -11.38 14.34
C ALA A 352 -0.19 -10.28 13.28
N SER A 353 0.23 -9.09 13.67
CA SER A 353 0.44 -7.94 12.78
C SER A 353 1.41 -6.92 13.35
N LYS A 354 2.02 -6.13 12.49
CA LYS A 354 2.72 -4.89 12.86
C LYS A 354 1.75 -3.80 13.32
N GLU A 355 0.56 -3.81 12.74
CA GLU A 355 -0.43 -2.75 12.91
C GLU A 355 -1.32 -3.02 14.14
N LYS A 356 -1.68 -1.95 14.85
CA LYS A 356 -2.64 -2.02 15.96
C LYS A 356 -3.96 -2.63 15.50
N GLY A 357 -4.65 -3.31 16.41
CA GLY A 357 -5.90 -3.98 16.09
C GLY A 357 -5.76 -5.13 15.11
N LEU A 358 -4.55 -5.67 14.95
CA LEU A 358 -4.26 -6.77 14.01
C LEU A 358 -4.60 -6.44 12.55
N LEU A 359 -4.54 -5.17 12.13
CA LEU A 359 -4.76 -4.82 10.73
C LEU A 359 -3.68 -5.46 9.85
N ARG A 360 -4.07 -5.91 8.66
CA ARG A 360 -3.16 -6.55 7.69
C ARG A 360 -2.18 -5.57 7.04
N ALA A 361 -2.55 -4.29 7.02
CA ALA A 361 -1.75 -3.20 6.49
C ALA A 361 -2.03 -1.93 7.28
N ASN A 362 -1.20 -0.90 7.09
CA ASN A 362 -1.51 0.40 7.64
C ASN A 362 -2.87 0.91 7.13
N MET A 363 -3.45 1.83 7.87
CA MET A 363 -4.82 2.26 7.66
C MET A 363 -5.08 2.85 6.27
N VAL A 364 -4.11 3.60 5.72
CA VAL A 364 -4.24 4.20 4.37
C VAL A 364 -4.35 3.10 3.31
N VAL A 365 -3.53 2.06 3.41
CA VAL A 365 -3.57 0.91 2.49
C VAL A 365 -4.84 0.09 2.70
N ALA A 366 -5.21 -0.18 3.95
CA ALA A 366 -6.39 -0.98 4.28
C ALA A 366 -7.68 -0.31 3.77
N CYS A 367 -7.85 0.99 4.02
CA CYS A 367 -9.02 1.74 3.54
C CYS A 367 -8.94 1.97 2.02
N GLY A 368 -7.75 2.26 1.49
CA GLY A 368 -7.51 2.56 0.08
C GLY A 368 -7.80 1.40 -0.87
N ALA A 369 -7.81 0.15 -0.37
CA ALA A 369 -8.18 -1.01 -1.18
C ALA A 369 -9.58 -0.90 -1.81
N CYS A 370 -10.52 -0.25 -1.12
CA CYS A 370 -11.88 0.00 -1.61
C CYS A 370 -12.14 1.50 -1.84
N HIS A 371 -11.54 2.39 -1.04
CA HIS A 371 -11.71 3.83 -1.12
C HIS A 371 -10.58 4.51 -1.93
N ALA A 372 -10.11 3.87 -2.99
CA ALA A 372 -8.97 4.31 -3.81
C ALA A 372 -9.15 5.74 -4.34
N ASP A 373 -10.34 6.12 -4.78
CA ASP A 373 -10.61 7.47 -5.30
C ASP A 373 -10.50 8.55 -4.20
N THR A 374 -10.90 8.22 -2.97
CA THR A 374 -10.75 9.14 -1.84
C THR A 374 -9.28 9.33 -1.50
N ILE A 375 -8.51 8.25 -1.40
CA ILE A 375 -7.06 8.32 -1.14
C ILE A 375 -6.35 9.09 -2.25
N ARG A 376 -6.63 8.77 -3.52
CA ARG A 376 -6.04 9.47 -4.66
C ARG A 376 -6.32 10.97 -4.64
N ARG A 377 -7.56 11.39 -4.36
CA ARG A 377 -7.90 12.82 -4.24
C ARG A 377 -7.16 13.48 -3.08
N GLN A 378 -7.04 12.80 -1.96
CA GLN A 378 -6.24 13.28 -0.82
C GLN A 378 -4.77 13.45 -1.21
N ASP A 379 -4.20 12.48 -1.92
CA ASP A 379 -2.79 12.52 -2.32
C ASP A 379 -2.48 13.65 -3.30
N LEU A 380 -3.40 13.92 -4.21
CA LEU A 380 -3.29 15.01 -5.18
C LEU A 380 -3.55 16.39 -4.57
N SER A 381 -4.18 16.49 -3.41
CA SER A 381 -4.52 17.76 -2.77
C SER A 381 -3.28 18.40 -2.12
N PRO A 382 -2.89 19.63 -2.51
CA PRO A 382 -1.77 20.34 -1.90
C PRO A 382 -1.99 20.67 -0.42
N THR A 383 -3.23 21.00 -0.04
CA THR A 383 -3.61 21.27 1.35
C THR A 383 -4.35 20.08 1.91
N LYS A 384 -3.76 19.44 2.91
CA LYS A 384 -4.32 18.26 3.60
C LYS A 384 -4.57 18.57 5.08
N HIS A 385 -5.68 18.07 5.62
CA HIS A 385 -5.91 18.08 7.06
C HIS A 385 -4.86 17.24 7.79
N LYS A 386 -4.42 17.67 8.98
CA LYS A 386 -3.34 16.98 9.71
C LYS A 386 -3.62 15.48 9.93
N PRO A 387 -4.79 15.03 10.43
CA PRO A 387 -5.10 13.61 10.57
C PRO A 387 -5.01 12.83 9.25
N ILE A 388 -5.47 13.44 8.15
CA ILE A 388 -5.37 12.83 6.81
C ILE A 388 -3.92 12.66 6.39
N LYS A 389 -3.09 13.68 6.63
CA LYS A 389 -1.65 13.63 6.35
C LYS A 389 -0.93 12.52 7.14
N GLN A 390 -1.43 12.23 8.33
CA GLN A 390 -0.92 11.18 9.23
C GLN A 390 -1.55 9.81 8.96
N GLY A 391 -2.55 9.71 8.08
CA GLY A 391 -3.28 8.47 7.81
C GLY A 391 -4.24 8.04 8.91
N GLU A 392 -4.64 8.96 9.78
CA GLU A 392 -5.48 8.71 10.95
C GLU A 392 -6.99 8.76 10.61
N CYS A 393 -7.44 7.91 9.70
CA CYS A 393 -8.84 7.86 9.25
C CYS A 393 -9.83 7.66 10.42
N THR A 394 -9.42 6.88 11.42
CA THR A 394 -10.26 6.55 12.60
C THR A 394 -10.34 7.66 13.64
N SER A 395 -9.63 8.76 13.47
CA SER A 395 -9.85 9.96 14.27
C SER A 395 -11.24 10.58 14.01
N CYS A 396 -11.79 10.32 12.81
CA CYS A 396 -13.09 10.84 12.40
C CYS A 396 -14.13 9.75 12.12
N HIS A 397 -13.70 8.57 11.61
CA HIS A 397 -14.60 7.50 11.22
C HIS A 397 -14.43 6.25 12.08
N ASP A 398 -15.52 5.63 12.50
CA ASP A 398 -15.51 4.26 13.03
C ASP A 398 -15.59 3.29 11.85
N PRO A 399 -14.57 2.45 11.64
CA PRO A 399 -14.52 1.53 10.50
C PRO A 399 -15.49 0.35 10.64
N HIS A 400 -16.08 0.16 11.79
CA HIS A 400 -17.03 -0.94 12.03
C HIS A 400 -18.46 -0.48 11.91
N SER A 401 -18.89 0.49 12.73
CA SER A 401 -20.27 0.94 12.76
C SER A 401 -20.42 2.20 13.62
N SER A 402 -21.45 2.98 13.36
CA SER A 402 -21.76 4.18 14.12
C SER A 402 -23.27 4.48 14.10
N ASN A 403 -23.74 5.26 15.08
CA ASN A 403 -25.06 5.86 15.03
C ASN A 403 -25.06 7.19 14.26
N ALA A 404 -23.88 7.75 13.99
CA ALA A 404 -23.72 9.02 13.29
C ALA A 404 -23.64 8.85 11.76
N ALA A 405 -23.91 9.94 11.04
CA ALA A 405 -23.75 9.98 9.59
C ALA A 405 -22.29 9.69 9.19
N LEU A 406 -22.10 9.09 8.01
CA LEU A 406 -20.78 8.79 7.45
C LEU A 406 -19.87 7.95 8.38
N ASN A 407 -20.47 7.19 9.28
CA ASN A 407 -19.74 6.43 10.31
C ASN A 407 -18.82 7.31 11.16
N PHE A 408 -19.20 8.53 11.49
CA PHE A 408 -18.40 9.36 12.40
C PHE A 408 -18.31 8.72 13.79
N VAL A 409 -17.14 8.87 14.43
CA VAL A 409 -16.90 8.34 15.78
C VAL A 409 -17.75 9.02 16.85
N ASN A 410 -18.24 10.22 16.58
CA ASN A 410 -19.14 10.98 17.45
C ASN A 410 -20.25 11.60 16.62
N GLY A 411 -21.32 11.97 17.27
CA GLY A 411 -22.51 12.65 16.85
C GLY A 411 -22.53 13.28 15.44
N ASP A 412 -22.80 14.55 15.39
CA ASP A 412 -22.83 15.30 14.15
C ASP A 412 -21.44 15.86 13.73
N MET A 413 -21.40 16.55 12.61
CA MET A 413 -20.18 17.16 12.08
C MET A 413 -19.62 18.23 13.02
N ILE A 414 -20.45 18.97 13.72
CA ILE A 414 -20.04 20.08 14.60
C ILE A 414 -19.40 19.50 15.85
N GLU A 415 -20.04 18.51 16.44
CA GLU A 415 -19.51 17.80 17.61
C GLU A 415 -18.15 17.11 17.27
N LEU A 416 -18.08 16.45 16.10
CA LEU A 416 -16.86 15.81 15.65
C LEU A 416 -15.70 16.80 15.51
N CYS A 417 -15.91 17.90 14.79
CA CYS A 417 -14.86 18.90 14.56
C CYS A 417 -14.51 19.65 15.84
N GLY A 418 -15.51 19.93 16.68
CA GLY A 418 -15.37 20.64 17.96
C GLY A 418 -14.46 19.96 18.98
N LYS A 419 -14.17 18.65 18.82
CA LYS A 419 -13.20 17.95 19.69
C LYS A 419 -11.78 18.49 19.61
N CYS A 420 -11.41 19.07 18.47
CA CYS A 420 -10.08 19.59 18.21
C CYS A 420 -10.09 21.10 17.87
N HIS A 421 -11.21 21.62 17.41
CA HIS A 421 -11.34 22.99 16.95
C HIS A 421 -12.29 23.79 17.83
N ASP A 422 -11.83 24.97 18.30
CA ASP A 422 -12.70 25.95 18.96
C ASP A 422 -13.49 26.71 17.88
N TRP A 423 -14.56 26.08 17.40
CA TRP A 423 -15.37 26.60 16.30
C TRP A 423 -16.19 27.84 16.69
N GLN A 424 -16.44 28.08 17.97
CA GLN A 424 -17.19 29.23 18.46
C GLN A 424 -16.46 30.58 18.19
N LYS A 425 -15.12 30.52 18.16
CA LYS A 425 -14.30 31.69 17.83
C LYS A 425 -14.03 31.88 16.33
N HIS A 426 -14.42 30.88 15.51
CA HIS A 426 -14.00 30.85 14.12
C HIS A 426 -14.84 31.71 13.18
N SER A 427 -16.14 31.81 13.41
CA SER A 427 -17.05 32.34 12.41
C SER A 427 -18.19 33.13 13.03
N THR A 428 -18.58 34.18 12.32
CA THR A 428 -19.83 34.93 12.58
C THR A 428 -21.06 34.24 11.97
N HIS A 429 -20.88 33.14 11.19
CA HIS A 429 -21.98 32.38 10.62
C HIS A 429 -22.64 31.54 11.69
N PRO A 430 -23.95 31.54 11.75
CA PRO A 430 -24.72 30.76 12.71
C PRO A 430 -24.78 29.31 12.25
N ILE A 431 -23.78 28.49 12.62
CA ILE A 431 -23.77 27.04 12.40
C ILE A 431 -24.55 26.31 13.50
N GLY A 432 -25.09 25.15 13.23
CA GLY A 432 -25.80 24.32 14.20
C GLY A 432 -27.03 23.63 13.61
N GLU A 433 -27.63 22.71 14.36
CA GLU A 433 -28.77 21.91 13.90
C GLU A 433 -29.98 22.73 13.44
N ALA A 434 -30.26 23.83 14.15
CA ALA A 434 -31.36 24.74 13.82
C ALA A 434 -31.10 25.59 12.56
N LYS A 435 -29.89 25.57 12.01
CA LYS A 435 -29.52 26.39 10.85
C LYS A 435 -29.36 25.53 9.61
N LYS A 436 -30.13 25.87 8.58
CA LYS A 436 -30.11 25.15 7.30
C LYS A 436 -29.15 25.78 6.33
N ASP A 437 -28.46 24.91 5.53
CA ASP A 437 -27.59 25.38 4.46
C ASP A 437 -28.45 26.02 3.36
N PRO A 438 -28.24 27.31 3.02
CA PRO A 438 -29.07 28.01 2.02
C PRO A 438 -29.06 27.31 0.65
N ARG A 439 -27.98 26.59 0.33
CA ARG A 439 -27.84 25.86 -0.96
C ARG A 439 -28.62 24.56 -0.98
N ASN A 440 -28.86 23.97 0.19
CA ASN A 440 -29.67 22.76 0.34
C ASN A 440 -30.31 22.73 1.73
N ARG A 441 -31.59 23.10 1.79
CA ARG A 441 -32.37 23.22 3.04
C ARG A 441 -32.55 21.88 3.77
N ASN A 442 -32.24 20.75 3.15
CA ASN A 442 -32.23 19.43 3.80
C ASN A 442 -30.96 19.22 4.63
N LEU A 443 -29.94 20.02 4.45
CA LEU A 443 -28.68 19.93 5.17
C LEU A 443 -28.57 21.00 6.25
N THR A 444 -27.90 20.65 7.34
CA THR A 444 -27.50 21.61 8.38
C THR A 444 -26.31 22.42 7.91
N LEU A 445 -26.28 23.72 8.22
CA LEU A 445 -25.12 24.55 8.00
C LEU A 445 -24.03 24.18 9.01
N ALA A 446 -23.03 23.47 8.55
CA ALA A 446 -21.97 22.86 9.36
C ALA A 446 -20.58 23.16 8.79
N CYS A 447 -19.53 22.68 9.44
CA CYS A 447 -18.14 22.89 9.02
C CYS A 447 -17.91 22.46 7.56
N SER A 448 -18.52 21.35 7.12
CA SER A 448 -18.42 20.86 5.74
C SER A 448 -19.14 21.70 4.69
N SER A 449 -19.96 22.65 5.10
CA SER A 449 -20.58 23.63 4.18
C SER A 449 -19.52 24.57 3.58
N CYS A 450 -18.40 24.78 4.28
CA CYS A 450 -17.31 25.68 3.88
C CYS A 450 -15.98 24.95 3.70
N HIS A 451 -15.72 23.86 4.44
CA HIS A 451 -14.46 23.15 4.45
C HIS A 451 -14.58 21.72 3.91
N ARG A 452 -13.53 21.24 3.27
CA ARG A 452 -13.42 19.83 2.84
C ARG A 452 -12.27 19.17 3.59
N ALA A 453 -12.59 18.38 4.62
CA ALA A 453 -11.63 17.79 5.55
C ALA A 453 -10.59 16.87 4.88
N HIS A 454 -10.94 16.20 3.78
CA HIS A 454 -10.03 15.27 3.09
C HIS A 454 -8.94 15.94 2.25
N GLY A 455 -9.05 17.25 2.00
CA GLY A 455 -8.05 18.03 1.27
C GLY A 455 -8.61 18.87 0.14
N THR A 456 -7.89 19.91 -0.22
CA THR A 456 -8.25 20.86 -1.28
C THR A 456 -7.00 21.45 -1.94
N ASP A 457 -7.21 22.14 -3.06
CA ASP A 457 -6.15 22.92 -3.73
C ASP A 457 -5.88 24.26 -3.04
N SER A 458 -6.79 24.70 -2.18
CA SER A 458 -6.72 26.01 -1.53
C SER A 458 -6.40 25.91 -0.05
N LYS A 459 -5.85 26.98 0.51
CA LYS A 459 -5.57 27.12 1.95
C LYS A 459 -6.85 26.94 2.79
N HIS A 460 -6.67 26.56 4.05
CA HIS A 460 -7.74 26.40 5.05
C HIS A 460 -8.80 25.35 4.65
N LEU A 461 -8.47 24.40 3.75
CA LEU A 461 -9.37 23.36 3.29
C LEU A 461 -10.66 23.88 2.63
N ILE A 462 -10.60 25.05 2.03
CA ILE A 462 -11.72 25.66 1.28
C ILE A 462 -11.73 25.06 -0.14
N PRO A 463 -12.88 24.53 -0.63
CA PRO A 463 -12.95 23.86 -1.92
C PRO A 463 -13.03 24.82 -3.12
N TYR A 464 -12.65 26.08 -2.93
CA TYR A 464 -12.67 27.12 -3.97
C TYR A 464 -11.34 27.89 -4.02
N PRO A 465 -10.90 28.35 -5.20
CA PRO A 465 -9.63 29.06 -5.36
C PRO A 465 -9.56 30.39 -4.58
N LYS A 466 -10.72 31.05 -4.39
CA LYS A 466 -10.84 32.31 -3.65
C LYS A 466 -11.97 32.18 -2.63
N THR A 467 -11.79 32.80 -1.46
CA THR A 467 -12.82 32.88 -0.41
C THR A 467 -14.09 33.54 -0.90
N THR A 468 -13.98 34.58 -1.75
CA THR A 468 -15.14 35.20 -2.37
C THR A 468 -16.00 34.27 -3.17
N ALA A 469 -15.40 33.30 -3.87
CA ALA A 469 -16.13 32.26 -4.61
C ALA A 469 -16.93 31.33 -3.69
N LEU A 470 -16.46 31.09 -2.47
CA LEU A 470 -17.23 30.39 -1.44
C LEU A 470 -18.40 31.26 -0.95
N CYS A 471 -18.14 32.51 -0.57
CA CYS A 471 -19.16 33.44 -0.01
C CYS A 471 -20.33 33.61 -0.97
N THR A 472 -20.05 33.80 -2.26
CA THR A 472 -21.08 34.02 -3.29
C THR A 472 -21.91 32.79 -3.64
N LYS A 473 -21.61 31.61 -3.08
CA LYS A 473 -22.48 30.43 -3.18
C LYS A 473 -23.74 30.52 -2.34
N CYS A 474 -23.71 31.33 -1.30
CA CYS A 474 -24.84 31.59 -0.43
C CYS A 474 -25.31 33.05 -0.53
N HIS A 475 -24.38 33.96 -0.79
CA HIS A 475 -24.62 35.42 -0.90
C HIS A 475 -24.59 35.87 -2.36
N GLU A 476 -25.58 35.40 -3.16
CA GLU A 476 -25.61 35.60 -4.61
C GLU A 476 -25.62 37.08 -5.01
N GLN A 477 -26.22 37.93 -4.20
CA GLN A 477 -26.27 39.40 -4.43
C GLN A 477 -24.88 40.04 -4.50
N TYR A 478 -23.82 39.40 -3.99
CA TYR A 478 -22.44 39.88 -4.07
C TYR A 478 -21.63 39.25 -5.21
N ARG A 479 -22.29 38.52 -6.10
CA ARG A 479 -21.66 37.95 -7.28
C ARG A 479 -21.40 39.05 -8.30
N ARG A 480 -20.15 39.48 -8.44
CA ARG A 480 -19.68 40.43 -9.47
C ARG A 480 -19.07 39.66 -10.65
#